data_35696b988d4ae61b5f5ecc1a83463cde
#
_entry.id   35696b988d4ae61b5f5ecc1a83463cde
#
_cell.length_a   1.000
_cell.length_b   1.000
_cell.length_c   1.000
_cell.angle_alpha   90.00
_cell.angle_beta   90.00
_cell.angle_gamma   90.00
#
_symmetry.space_group_name_H-M   'P 1'
#
loop_
_entity.id
_entity.type
_entity.pdbx_description
1 polymer ?
#
loop_
_entity_poly.entity_id
_entity_poly.type
_entity_poly.pdbx_seq_one_letter_code
_entity_poly.pdbx_strand_id
1 'polypeptide(L)'
;MSIEYFIAKRIHFRQDKKNVSRPAVRIATIAIALGMAVMLISLAVVVGFKSEVRNKAIGFGGHIQISSVESVGNFEMQPIEPSDAFLKKISTLPDVKSLQSFVTKPGIIKTDEDFQGILLKGIAAGANNDFFRSHLVEGEIPAFEADTLTNGVLISSYLAAKLKLGLGDSFFSYTY
;
A
#
# COMPACT_ATOMS: atom_id res chain seq x y z
N MET A 1 15.34 -3.45 44.35
CA MET A 1 15.89 -4.60 43.60
C MET A 1 15.16 -5.83 44.11
N SER A 2 14.47 -6.56 43.23
CA SER A 2 13.63 -7.71 43.63
C SER A 2 14.51 -8.88 44.07
N ILE A 3 14.09 -9.55 45.13
CA ILE A 3 14.75 -10.73 45.71
C ILE A 3 14.95 -11.81 44.64
N GLU A 4 14.04 -11.91 43.71
CA GLU A 4 14.07 -12.84 42.58
C GLU A 4 15.28 -12.62 41.67
N TYR A 5 15.60 -11.37 41.35
CA TYR A 5 16.77 -11.02 40.55
C TYR A 5 18.10 -11.36 41.28
N PHE A 6 18.14 -11.12 42.59
CA PHE A 6 19.29 -11.46 43.42
C PHE A 6 19.55 -12.97 43.49
N ILE A 7 18.46 -13.75 43.64
CA ILE A 7 18.54 -15.23 43.69
C ILE A 7 18.98 -15.77 42.33
N ALA A 8 18.36 -15.29 41.23
CA ALA A 8 18.73 -15.70 39.88
C ALA A 8 20.19 -15.43 39.55
N LYS A 9 20.68 -14.23 39.91
CA LYS A 9 22.10 -13.87 39.73
C LYS A 9 23.02 -14.74 40.53
N ARG A 10 22.68 -15.08 41.78
CA ARG A 10 23.49 -15.93 42.66
C ARG A 10 23.58 -17.36 42.19
N ILE A 11 22.46 -17.92 41.67
CA ILE A 11 22.42 -19.28 41.09
C ILE A 11 23.27 -19.33 39.82
N HIS A 12 23.16 -18.29 38.97
CA HIS A 12 23.85 -18.25 37.68
C HIS A 12 25.36 -18.05 37.78
N PHE A 13 25.83 -17.28 38.79
CA PHE A 13 27.25 -16.90 38.92
C PHE A 13 28.03 -17.65 40.02
N ARG A 14 27.41 -18.54 40.80
CA ARG A 14 28.12 -19.27 41.84
C ARG A 14 29.06 -20.32 41.23
N GLN A 15 30.33 -20.15 41.45
CA GLN A 15 31.45 -20.98 40.95
C GLN A 15 31.61 -22.27 41.74
N ASP A 16 30.77 -23.27 41.52
CA ASP A 16 31.04 -24.64 41.99
C ASP A 16 31.59 -25.50 40.84
N LYS A 17 32.81 -25.92 40.96
CA LYS A 17 33.64 -26.61 39.94
C LYS A 17 33.16 -28.00 39.52
N LYS A 18 31.99 -28.51 39.99
CA LYS A 18 31.51 -29.86 39.74
C LYS A 18 30.14 -30.00 39.06
N ASN A 19 29.54 -28.89 38.55
CA ASN A 19 28.21 -28.99 37.98
C ASN A 19 28.24 -29.12 36.45
N VAL A 20 28.08 -30.32 35.95
CA VAL A 20 27.82 -30.70 34.54
C VAL A 20 26.57 -30.01 33.97
N SER A 21 25.66 -29.52 34.81
CA SER A 21 24.39 -28.88 34.38
C SER A 21 24.52 -27.47 33.86
N ARG A 22 25.63 -26.75 34.11
CA ARG A 22 25.82 -25.36 33.65
C ARG A 22 25.84 -25.17 32.14
N PRO A 23 26.59 -25.97 31.35
CA PRO A 23 26.54 -25.84 29.91
C PRO A 23 25.13 -26.15 29.36
N ALA A 24 24.43 -27.13 29.94
CA ALA A 24 23.07 -27.49 29.56
C ALA A 24 22.10 -26.32 29.79
N VAL A 25 22.15 -25.66 30.96
CA VAL A 25 21.31 -24.49 31.26
C VAL A 25 21.61 -23.32 30.31
N ARG A 26 22.89 -23.06 30.00
CA ARG A 26 23.27 -22.00 29.05
C ARG A 26 22.72 -22.27 27.64
N ILE A 27 22.87 -23.50 27.17
CA ILE A 27 22.34 -23.92 25.86
C ILE A 27 20.82 -23.76 25.83
N ALA A 28 20.14 -24.21 26.88
CA ALA A 28 18.68 -24.08 26.98
C ALA A 28 18.24 -22.60 26.98
N THR A 29 18.93 -21.73 27.73
CA THR A 29 18.63 -20.29 27.75
C THR A 29 18.84 -19.65 26.39
N ILE A 30 19.93 -19.97 25.69
CA ILE A 30 20.20 -19.48 24.33
C ILE A 30 19.12 -19.97 23.35
N ALA A 31 18.75 -21.26 23.44
CA ALA A 31 17.72 -21.83 22.57
C ALA A 31 16.35 -21.14 22.76
N ILE A 32 15.95 -20.89 24.01
CA ILE A 32 14.71 -20.18 24.31
C ILE A 32 14.78 -18.74 23.82
N ALA A 33 15.91 -18.05 24.04
CA ALA A 33 16.11 -16.67 23.58
C ALA A 33 16.03 -16.57 22.03
N LEU A 34 16.68 -17.51 21.33
CA LEU A 34 16.61 -17.59 19.87
C LEU A 34 15.17 -17.88 19.39
N GLY A 35 14.50 -18.84 20.01
CA GLY A 35 13.11 -19.15 19.66
C GLY A 35 12.19 -17.94 19.84
N MET A 36 12.32 -17.22 20.95
CA MET A 36 11.55 -16.00 21.19
C MET A 36 11.90 -14.89 20.19
N ALA A 37 13.19 -14.69 19.88
CA ALA A 37 13.61 -13.71 18.89
C ALA A 37 13.02 -13.98 17.51
N VAL A 38 13.05 -15.22 17.03
CA VAL A 38 12.46 -15.61 15.74
C VAL A 38 10.95 -15.36 15.74
N MET A 39 10.25 -15.68 16.83
CA MET A 39 8.81 -15.45 16.95
C MET A 39 8.47 -13.96 16.88
N LEU A 40 9.21 -13.10 17.58
CA LEU A 40 9.01 -11.66 17.56
C LEU A 40 9.29 -11.06 16.19
N ILE A 41 10.37 -11.49 15.54
CA ILE A 41 10.72 -11.03 14.18
C ILE A 41 9.62 -11.46 13.19
N SER A 42 9.17 -12.69 13.25
CA SER A 42 8.10 -13.19 12.37
C SER A 42 6.82 -12.38 12.53
N LEU A 43 6.42 -12.09 13.77
CA LEU A 43 5.24 -11.28 14.05
C LEU A 43 5.41 -9.84 13.52
N ALA A 44 6.56 -9.22 13.75
CA ALA A 44 6.87 -7.87 13.27
C ALA A 44 6.82 -7.77 11.74
N VAL A 45 7.38 -8.77 11.03
CA VAL A 45 7.33 -8.84 9.57
C VAL A 45 5.89 -8.96 9.07
N VAL A 46 5.09 -9.85 9.65
CA VAL A 46 3.69 -10.04 9.23
C VAL A 46 2.87 -8.75 9.44
N VAL A 47 2.98 -8.12 10.61
CA VAL A 47 2.25 -6.89 10.92
C VAL A 47 2.72 -5.74 10.02
N GLY A 48 4.03 -5.58 9.83
CA GLY A 48 4.60 -4.56 8.97
C GLY A 48 4.18 -4.71 7.51
N PHE A 49 4.28 -5.93 6.97
CA PHE A 49 3.86 -6.22 5.59
C PHE A 49 2.38 -5.96 5.37
N LYS A 50 1.52 -6.44 6.29
CA LYS A 50 0.07 -6.20 6.21
C LYS A 50 -0.25 -4.70 6.20
N SER A 51 0.42 -3.92 7.04
CA SER A 51 0.23 -2.46 7.09
C SER A 51 0.67 -1.79 5.79
N GLU A 52 1.81 -2.17 5.25
CA GLU A 52 2.35 -1.60 4.01
C GLU A 52 1.46 -1.89 2.80
N VAL A 53 1.03 -3.15 2.63
CA VAL A 53 0.10 -3.54 1.56
C VAL A 53 -1.22 -2.80 1.69
N ARG A 54 -1.76 -2.72 2.91
CA ARG A 54 -3.00 -1.98 3.16
C ARG A 54 -2.87 -0.51 2.79
N ASN A 55 -1.80 0.15 3.19
CA ASN A 55 -1.58 1.57 2.91
C ASN A 55 -1.48 1.85 1.41
N LYS A 56 -0.80 0.98 0.66
CA LYS A 56 -0.71 1.09 -0.80
C LYS A 56 -2.06 0.86 -1.49
N ALA A 57 -2.80 -0.16 -1.07
CA ALA A 57 -4.11 -0.44 -1.63
C ALA A 57 -5.10 0.70 -1.37
N ILE A 58 -5.14 1.23 -0.14
CA ILE A 58 -5.99 2.35 0.24
C ILE A 58 -5.57 3.65 -0.47
N GLY A 59 -4.26 3.90 -0.56
CA GLY A 59 -3.74 5.10 -1.20
C GLY A 59 -4.13 5.21 -2.67
N PHE A 60 -4.17 4.07 -3.38
CA PHE A 60 -4.61 4.01 -4.77
C PHE A 60 -6.14 3.92 -4.93
N GLY A 61 -6.80 3.10 -4.12
CA GLY A 61 -8.22 2.75 -4.27
C GLY A 61 -9.18 3.50 -3.35
N GLY A 62 -8.68 4.15 -2.30
CA GLY A 62 -9.50 4.68 -1.21
C GLY A 62 -9.94 3.61 -0.21
N HIS A 63 -10.51 4.02 0.91
CA HIS A 63 -10.99 3.11 1.96
C HIS A 63 -12.34 2.47 1.58
N ILE A 64 -13.20 3.23 0.95
CA ILE A 64 -14.55 2.84 0.55
C ILE A 64 -14.78 3.36 -0.86
N GLN A 65 -15.27 2.49 -1.73
CA GLN A 65 -15.70 2.85 -3.07
C GLN A 65 -17.22 2.64 -3.17
N ILE A 66 -17.89 3.61 -3.76
CA ILE A 66 -19.32 3.53 -4.05
C ILE A 66 -19.44 3.39 -5.57
N SER A 67 -20.04 2.32 -6.02
CA SER A 67 -20.27 2.01 -7.43
C SER A 67 -21.70 1.54 -7.66
N SER A 68 -22.15 1.57 -8.91
CA SER A 68 -23.43 0.97 -9.28
C SER A 68 -23.44 -0.54 -9.03
N VAL A 69 -24.56 -1.07 -8.60
CA VAL A 69 -24.77 -2.52 -8.43
C VAL A 69 -24.59 -3.27 -9.75
N GLU A 70 -24.94 -2.65 -10.86
CA GLU A 70 -24.79 -3.20 -12.21
C GLU A 70 -23.32 -3.32 -12.65
N SER A 71 -22.42 -2.58 -11.99
CA SER A 71 -20.98 -2.67 -12.24
C SER A 71 -20.32 -3.90 -11.58
N VAL A 72 -21.03 -4.61 -10.72
CA VAL A 72 -20.49 -5.79 -10.03
C VAL A 72 -20.42 -6.97 -11.00
N GLY A 73 -19.21 -7.31 -11.41
CA GLY A 73 -18.95 -8.41 -12.35
C GLY A 73 -18.79 -7.99 -13.82
N ASN A 74 -18.99 -6.73 -14.14
CA ASN A 74 -18.72 -6.19 -15.48
C ASN A 74 -17.43 -5.38 -15.48
N PHE A 75 -16.66 -5.48 -16.57
CA PHE A 75 -15.46 -4.64 -16.78
C PHE A 75 -15.81 -3.18 -17.08
N GLU A 76 -17.04 -2.90 -17.52
CA GLU A 76 -17.55 -1.55 -17.71
C GLU A 76 -18.25 -1.09 -16.44
N MET A 77 -17.68 -0.07 -15.82
CA MET A 77 -18.32 0.60 -14.69
C MET A 77 -19.43 1.51 -15.20
N GLN A 78 -20.67 1.19 -14.83
CA GLN A 78 -21.80 2.10 -15.06
C GLN A 78 -21.59 3.36 -14.20
N PRO A 79 -21.65 4.56 -14.81
CA PRO A 79 -21.50 5.80 -14.07
C PRO A 79 -22.64 5.96 -13.06
N ILE A 80 -22.32 6.46 -11.90
CA ILE A 80 -23.33 6.90 -10.91
C ILE A 80 -23.39 8.42 -10.93
N GLU A 81 -24.60 8.97 -10.88
CA GLU A 81 -24.83 10.40 -10.72
C GLU A 81 -25.36 10.66 -9.31
N PRO A 82 -24.49 10.83 -8.33
CA PRO A 82 -24.91 11.10 -6.97
C PRO A 82 -25.52 12.50 -6.88
N SER A 83 -26.67 12.63 -6.21
CA SER A 83 -27.27 13.95 -5.97
C SER A 83 -26.37 14.80 -5.04
N ASP A 84 -26.42 16.12 -5.22
CA ASP A 84 -25.65 17.05 -4.37
C ASP A 84 -25.99 16.89 -2.88
N ALA A 85 -27.25 16.56 -2.57
CA ALA A 85 -27.69 16.29 -1.22
C ALA A 85 -26.99 15.06 -0.61
N PHE A 86 -26.78 14.01 -1.43
CA PHE A 86 -26.07 12.81 -1.02
C PHE A 86 -24.58 13.09 -0.78
N LEU A 87 -23.93 13.83 -1.69
CA LEU A 87 -22.51 14.21 -1.54
C LEU A 87 -22.30 15.06 -0.28
N LYS A 88 -23.17 16.06 -0.04
CA LYS A 88 -23.14 16.87 1.18
C LYS A 88 -23.32 16.03 2.43
N LYS A 89 -24.26 15.09 2.42
CA LYS A 89 -24.49 14.21 3.57
C LYS A 89 -23.27 13.37 3.91
N ILE A 90 -22.60 12.81 2.91
CA ILE A 90 -21.38 12.02 3.14
C ILE A 90 -20.23 12.90 3.61
N SER A 91 -20.03 14.07 3.02
CA SER A 91 -18.93 14.96 3.38
C SER A 91 -19.05 15.53 4.80
N THR A 92 -20.26 15.54 5.38
CA THR A 92 -20.49 15.98 6.78
C THR A 92 -20.27 14.89 7.81
N LEU A 93 -20.03 13.65 7.41
CA LEU A 93 -19.75 12.57 8.36
C LEU A 93 -18.36 12.77 9.02
N PRO A 94 -18.25 12.63 10.34
CA PRO A 94 -17.01 12.94 11.08
C PRO A 94 -15.82 12.04 10.68
N ASP A 95 -16.09 10.84 10.18
CA ASP A 95 -15.09 9.86 9.80
C ASP A 95 -14.66 9.95 8.32
N VAL A 96 -15.27 10.85 7.52
CA VAL A 96 -14.94 11.07 6.11
C VAL A 96 -13.92 12.19 5.98
N LYS A 97 -12.69 11.84 5.67
CA LYS A 97 -11.59 12.79 5.48
C LYS A 97 -11.65 13.50 4.13
N SER A 98 -11.98 12.78 3.08
CA SER A 98 -12.08 13.32 1.71
C SER A 98 -13.01 12.47 0.87
N LEU A 99 -13.68 13.10 -0.07
CA LEU A 99 -14.53 12.48 -1.08
C LEU A 99 -13.95 12.81 -2.45
N GLN A 100 -13.78 11.79 -3.29
CA GLN A 100 -13.15 11.94 -4.59
C GLN A 100 -13.93 11.16 -5.64
N SER A 101 -14.28 11.82 -6.73
CA SER A 101 -14.86 11.17 -7.90
C SER A 101 -13.74 10.61 -8.78
N PHE A 102 -13.98 9.44 -9.34
CA PHE A 102 -13.05 8.81 -10.28
C PHE A 102 -13.82 8.04 -11.35
N VAL A 103 -13.19 7.82 -12.48
CA VAL A 103 -13.68 6.99 -13.57
C VAL A 103 -12.60 5.98 -13.91
N THR A 104 -12.99 4.75 -14.20
CA THR A 104 -12.07 3.73 -14.71
C THR A 104 -12.52 3.26 -16.08
N LYS A 105 -11.56 3.14 -17.00
CA LYS A 105 -11.78 2.54 -18.32
C LYS A 105 -10.72 1.48 -18.61
N PRO A 106 -11.13 0.28 -19.01
CA PRO A 106 -10.19 -0.70 -19.52
C PRO A 106 -9.64 -0.23 -20.87
N GLY A 107 -8.38 -0.55 -21.13
CA GLY A 107 -7.73 -0.18 -22.38
C GLY A 107 -6.48 -1.00 -22.63
N ILE A 108 -5.91 -0.80 -23.78
CA ILE A 108 -4.65 -1.44 -24.19
C ILE A 108 -3.68 -0.33 -24.60
N ILE A 109 -2.51 -0.32 -24.00
CA ILE A 109 -1.38 0.45 -24.51
C ILE A 109 -0.67 -0.40 -25.56
N LYS A 110 -0.42 0.21 -26.72
CA LYS A 110 0.37 -0.38 -27.78
C LYS A 110 1.61 0.48 -28.01
N THR A 111 2.76 -0.14 -27.95
CA THR A 111 4.05 0.41 -28.39
C THR A 111 4.50 -0.33 -29.65
N ASP A 112 5.58 0.10 -30.26
CA ASP A 112 6.12 -0.56 -31.46
C ASP A 112 6.59 -1.99 -31.18
N GLU A 113 6.95 -2.30 -29.92
CA GLU A 113 7.53 -3.58 -29.54
C GLU A 113 6.57 -4.51 -28.78
N ASP A 114 5.57 -3.95 -28.05
CA ASP A 114 4.72 -4.75 -27.16
C ASP A 114 3.33 -4.11 -26.99
N PHE A 115 2.40 -4.87 -26.43
CA PHE A 115 1.08 -4.38 -26.03
C PHE A 115 0.77 -4.84 -24.61
N GLN A 116 0.10 -3.98 -23.84
CA GLN A 116 -0.26 -4.27 -22.47
C GLN A 116 -1.67 -3.80 -22.14
N GLY A 117 -2.48 -4.74 -21.62
CA GLY A 117 -3.78 -4.38 -21.05
C GLY A 117 -3.60 -3.54 -19.78
N ILE A 118 -4.36 -2.47 -19.69
CA ILE A 118 -4.32 -1.51 -18.59
C ILE A 118 -5.73 -1.16 -18.12
N LEU A 119 -5.79 -0.63 -16.92
CA LEU A 119 -6.98 0.06 -16.41
C LEU A 119 -6.63 1.54 -16.21
N LEU A 120 -7.19 2.40 -17.05
CA LEU A 120 -7.05 3.84 -16.90
C LEU A 120 -7.93 4.32 -15.76
N LYS A 121 -7.37 5.12 -14.86
CA LYS A 121 -8.10 5.76 -13.78
C LYS A 121 -8.02 7.27 -13.93
N GLY A 122 -9.14 7.88 -14.30
CA GLY A 122 -9.31 9.33 -14.29
C GLY A 122 -9.75 9.79 -12.90
N ILE A 123 -9.12 10.84 -12.40
CA ILE A 123 -9.43 11.47 -11.12
C ILE A 123 -9.87 12.90 -11.36
N ALA A 124 -10.87 13.36 -10.57
CA ALA A 124 -11.40 14.71 -10.70
C ALA A 124 -10.40 15.78 -10.25
N ALA A 125 -10.56 17.00 -10.75
CA ALA A 125 -9.83 18.16 -10.29
C ALA A 125 -10.00 18.39 -8.78
N GLY A 126 -8.95 18.84 -8.10
CA GLY A 126 -8.95 19.05 -6.65
C GLY A 126 -8.82 17.77 -5.80
N ALA A 127 -8.57 16.63 -6.43
CA ALA A 127 -8.31 15.39 -5.72
C ALA A 127 -7.06 15.47 -4.84
N ASN A 128 -7.09 14.76 -3.71
CA ASN A 128 -5.90 14.64 -2.86
C ASN A 128 -4.85 13.76 -3.54
N ASN A 129 -3.73 14.36 -3.90
CA ASN A 129 -2.61 13.73 -4.59
C ASN A 129 -1.45 13.35 -3.67
N ASP A 130 -1.60 13.45 -2.34
CA ASP A 130 -0.52 13.21 -1.38
C ASP A 130 0.09 11.80 -1.52
N PHE A 131 -0.75 10.81 -1.79
CA PHE A 131 -0.29 9.45 -2.02
C PHE A 131 0.62 9.36 -3.26
N PHE A 132 0.19 9.92 -4.39
CA PHE A 132 0.98 9.90 -5.62
C PHE A 132 2.26 10.71 -5.47
N ARG A 133 2.18 11.84 -4.77
CA ARG A 133 3.33 12.71 -4.50
C ARG A 133 4.40 12.01 -3.66
N SER A 134 3.99 11.25 -2.67
CA SER A 134 4.91 10.49 -1.81
C SER A 134 5.52 9.24 -2.47
N HIS A 135 4.93 8.76 -3.57
CA HIS A 135 5.39 7.59 -4.31
C HIS A 135 5.91 7.91 -5.72
N LEU A 136 6.01 9.18 -6.05
CA LEU A 136 6.55 9.62 -7.33
C LEU A 136 8.06 9.35 -7.37
N VAL A 137 8.49 8.57 -8.35
CA VAL A 137 9.89 8.19 -8.55
C VAL A 137 10.58 9.21 -9.46
N GLU A 138 9.88 9.63 -10.54
CA GLU A 138 10.42 10.49 -11.57
C GLU A 138 9.29 11.32 -12.20
N GLY A 139 9.60 12.55 -12.63
CA GLY A 139 8.65 13.44 -13.28
C GLY A 139 7.81 14.29 -12.33
N GLU A 140 6.66 14.72 -12.81
CA GLU A 140 5.74 15.58 -12.09
C GLU A 140 4.32 15.02 -12.15
N ILE A 141 3.53 15.32 -11.13
CA ILE A 141 2.10 15.00 -11.16
C ILE A 141 1.41 15.96 -12.12
N PRO A 142 0.68 15.47 -13.14
CA PRO A 142 -0.09 16.32 -14.03
C PRO A 142 -1.04 17.23 -13.25
N ALA A 143 -1.14 18.50 -13.66
CA ALA A 143 -2.12 19.42 -13.08
C ALA A 143 -3.52 19.00 -13.54
N PHE A 144 -4.35 18.57 -12.61
CA PHE A 144 -5.76 18.24 -12.85
C PHE A 144 -6.61 19.49 -12.60
N GLU A 145 -6.59 20.42 -13.57
CA GLU A 145 -7.44 21.61 -13.54
C GLU A 145 -8.71 21.36 -14.35
N ALA A 146 -9.84 21.91 -13.90
CA ALA A 146 -11.16 21.63 -14.48
C ALA A 146 -11.27 22.05 -15.96
N ASP A 147 -10.52 23.07 -16.39
CA ASP A 147 -10.61 23.65 -17.74
C ASP A 147 -9.44 23.29 -18.65
N THR A 148 -8.49 22.48 -18.20
CA THR A 148 -7.28 22.15 -18.96
C THR A 148 -7.26 20.70 -19.35
N LEU A 149 -7.38 20.40 -20.65
CA LEU A 149 -7.14 19.08 -21.18
C LEU A 149 -5.63 18.81 -21.17
N THR A 150 -5.17 18.01 -20.25
CA THR A 150 -3.78 17.57 -20.21
C THR A 150 -3.67 16.14 -20.72
N ASN A 151 -2.69 15.87 -21.58
CA ASN A 151 -2.37 14.51 -22.02
C ASN A 151 -1.37 13.82 -21.07
N GLY A 152 -1.09 14.44 -19.92
CA GLY A 152 -0.16 13.88 -18.92
C GLY A 152 -0.78 12.69 -18.21
N VAL A 153 -0.02 11.61 -18.12
CA VAL A 153 -0.42 10.35 -17.47
C VAL A 153 0.67 9.90 -16.49
N LEU A 154 0.24 9.44 -15.32
CA LEU A 154 1.12 8.74 -14.39
C LEU A 154 1.03 7.23 -14.67
N ILE A 155 2.18 6.59 -14.86
CA ILE A 155 2.27 5.15 -15.03
C ILE A 155 3.16 4.56 -13.93
N SER A 156 2.99 3.28 -13.62
CA SER A 156 3.88 2.63 -12.66
C SER A 156 5.28 2.43 -13.27
N SER A 157 6.32 2.51 -12.43
CA SER A 157 7.70 2.22 -12.86
C SER A 157 7.86 0.84 -13.49
N TYR A 158 7.09 -0.15 -13.01
CA TYR A 158 7.03 -1.48 -13.59
C TYR A 158 6.51 -1.46 -15.04
N LEU A 159 5.41 -0.71 -15.30
CA LEU A 159 4.83 -0.60 -16.64
C LEU A 159 5.75 0.17 -17.57
N ALA A 160 6.37 1.27 -17.11
CA ALA A 160 7.35 2.02 -17.86
C ALA A 160 8.53 1.15 -18.29
N ALA A 161 9.11 0.40 -17.37
CA ALA A 161 10.23 -0.51 -17.67
C ALA A 161 9.82 -1.63 -18.63
N LYS A 162 8.61 -2.19 -18.50
CA LYS A 162 8.11 -3.25 -19.34
C LYS A 162 7.90 -2.79 -20.80
N LEU A 163 7.36 -1.59 -20.98
CA LEU A 163 7.07 -1.00 -22.29
C LEU A 163 8.22 -0.14 -22.83
N LYS A 164 9.34 -0.08 -22.09
CA LYS A 164 10.54 0.74 -22.42
C LYS A 164 10.21 2.21 -22.63
N LEU A 165 9.27 2.75 -21.83
CA LEU A 165 8.86 4.14 -21.88
C LEU A 165 9.69 4.96 -20.89
N GLY A 166 10.22 6.07 -21.38
CA GLY A 166 10.88 7.10 -20.58
C GLY A 166 9.96 8.25 -20.21
N LEU A 167 10.46 9.17 -19.37
CA LEU A 167 9.74 10.37 -19.02
C LEU A 167 9.55 11.28 -20.24
N GLY A 168 8.31 11.67 -20.50
CA GLY A 168 7.96 12.52 -21.64
C GLY A 168 7.68 11.77 -22.94
N ASP A 169 7.82 10.46 -22.95
CA ASP A 169 7.45 9.65 -24.11
C ASP A 169 5.92 9.65 -24.28
N SER A 170 5.48 9.52 -25.53
CA SER A 170 4.09 9.44 -25.90
C SER A 170 3.71 8.02 -26.31
N PHE A 171 2.53 7.58 -25.94
CA PHE A 171 1.99 6.28 -26.34
C PHE A 171 0.52 6.39 -26.74
N PHE A 172 0.06 5.45 -27.51
CA PHE A 172 -1.36 5.34 -27.86
C PHE A 172 -2.05 4.35 -26.93
N SER A 173 -3.19 4.76 -26.38
CA SER A 173 -4.08 3.87 -25.65
C SER A 173 -5.40 3.72 -26.40
N TYR A 174 -5.82 2.47 -26.56
CA TYR A 174 -7.10 2.11 -27.16
C TYR A 174 -8.04 1.71 -26.02
N THR A 175 -9.15 2.44 -25.87
CA THR A 175 -10.19 2.15 -24.88
C THR A 175 -11.46 1.75 -25.60
N TYR A 176 -12.19 0.82 -25.02
CA TYR A 176 -13.52 0.44 -25.50
C TYR A 176 -14.59 1.29 -24.84
#